data_931510f60cc3f5338e1708eb53cdb7a9
#
_entry.id   931510f60cc3f5338e1708eb53cdb7a9
#
_cell.length_a   1.000
_cell.length_b   1.000
_cell.length_c   1.000
_cell.angle_alpha   90.00
_cell.angle_beta   90.00
_cell.angle_gamma   90.00
#
_symmetry.space_group_name_H-M   'P 1'
#
loop_
_entity.id
_entity.type
_entity.pdbx_description
1 polymer ?
#
loop_
_entity_poly.entity_id
_entity_poly.type
_entity_poly.pdbx_seq_one_letter_code
_entity_poly.pdbx_strand_id
1 'polypeptide(L)'
;MLIILAFLSYNLSTCLQSVKGLERQLSEYNRSLNSVASLILSQLYDDYGGTLRVRGNATGFFHVENVDGVWWIIDPEGNAFISKGVNHVGFDGDYSPSLGYSPYNRMVLKKYGGVESWAEATVERLRVFGFNTIGAWSSKELYELKIPYTIILDIAATAGSEWLSGKVVDYFSEGFEEVANEIAEKTCAPQRDDPYLLGYFTDNELRWGPDWRSSKHLFDDYLALEKDAPGKKVLVQYLREKYGSIGGLNAKWGTRFSSFEDVLNVYEPPSDGSLDSDRLGFLELISKRYFQVCYDAIRKHDPNHLILGCRFAFRPPDEALKGCVGYTDVVSINNYGWEPPLEDLRAINRFTGLPVMITEFSFKARDSGLPNTKGAGTPLATQEDRAERFENYVVKLLSEPYVVGYHWFQYSDQPAQGRFDGENSNFGLVNIEDEPWTILVARVTTVNLKAEFTHSEPTS
;
A
#
# COMPACT_ATOMS: atom_id res chain seq x y z
N MET A 1 -43.90 -21.33 -47.20
CA MET A 1 -42.63 -21.47 -46.44
C MET A 1 -41.63 -20.38 -46.81
N LEU A 2 -41.28 -20.15 -48.09
CA LEU A 2 -40.33 -19.11 -48.55
C LEU A 2 -40.74 -17.65 -48.15
N ILE A 3 -42.03 -17.28 -48.25
CA ILE A 3 -42.53 -15.96 -47.92
C ILE A 3 -42.43 -15.68 -46.41
N ILE A 4 -42.66 -16.67 -45.57
CA ILE A 4 -42.52 -16.56 -44.09
C ILE A 4 -41.07 -16.37 -43.69
N LEU A 5 -40.15 -17.11 -44.31
CA LEU A 5 -38.70 -16.95 -44.08
C LEU A 5 -38.17 -15.59 -44.53
N ALA A 6 -38.66 -15.05 -45.65
CA ALA A 6 -38.30 -13.72 -46.15
C ALA A 6 -38.84 -12.63 -45.20
N PHE A 7 -40.04 -12.77 -44.66
CA PHE A 7 -40.66 -11.83 -43.70
C PHE A 7 -39.94 -11.86 -42.34
N LEU A 8 -39.52 -13.04 -41.85
CA LEU A 8 -38.75 -13.17 -40.64
C LEU A 8 -37.34 -12.61 -40.80
N SER A 9 -36.66 -12.82 -41.93
CA SER A 9 -35.36 -12.26 -42.21
C SER A 9 -35.36 -10.74 -42.33
N TYR A 10 -36.43 -10.17 -42.94
CA TYR A 10 -36.63 -8.72 -43.05
C TYR A 10 -36.87 -8.08 -41.66
N ASN A 11 -37.73 -8.67 -40.84
CA ASN A 11 -37.99 -8.17 -39.48
C ASN A 11 -36.75 -8.30 -38.59
N LEU A 12 -35.97 -9.39 -38.70
CA LEU A 12 -34.70 -9.57 -37.98
C LEU A 12 -33.66 -8.53 -38.39
N SER A 13 -33.57 -8.22 -39.70
CA SER A 13 -32.66 -7.21 -40.22
C SER A 13 -33.02 -5.79 -39.74
N THR A 14 -34.31 -5.47 -39.73
CA THR A 14 -34.82 -4.18 -39.25
C THR A 14 -34.62 -4.02 -37.72
N CYS A 15 -34.81 -5.10 -36.96
CA CYS A 15 -34.57 -5.13 -35.52
C CYS A 15 -33.08 -4.95 -35.21
N LEU A 16 -32.19 -5.63 -35.96
CA LEU A 16 -30.73 -5.48 -35.86
C LEU A 16 -30.23 -4.06 -36.20
N GLN A 17 -30.84 -3.43 -37.22
CA GLN A 17 -30.55 -2.04 -37.57
C GLN A 17 -30.97 -1.08 -36.46
N SER A 18 -32.15 -1.31 -35.83
CA SER A 18 -32.65 -0.50 -34.71
C SER A 18 -31.75 -0.66 -33.47
N VAL A 19 -31.28 -1.88 -33.15
CA VAL A 19 -30.35 -2.13 -32.06
C VAL A 19 -29.01 -1.42 -32.30
N LYS A 20 -28.42 -1.53 -33.49
CA LYS A 20 -27.20 -0.78 -33.87
C LYS A 20 -27.38 0.73 -33.82
N GLY A 21 -28.55 1.23 -34.17
CA GLY A 21 -28.92 2.65 -34.05
C GLY A 21 -28.92 3.11 -32.58
N LEU A 22 -29.52 2.31 -31.70
CA LEU A 22 -29.54 2.56 -30.27
C LEU A 22 -28.10 2.49 -29.63
N GLU A 23 -27.31 1.50 -30.01
CA GLU A 23 -25.92 1.38 -29.57
C GLU A 23 -25.10 2.61 -29.97
N ARG A 24 -25.30 3.10 -31.20
CA ARG A 24 -24.60 4.30 -31.66
C ARG A 24 -25.05 5.55 -30.89
N GLN A 25 -26.34 5.73 -30.64
CA GLN A 25 -26.87 6.85 -29.86
C GLN A 25 -26.37 6.79 -28.41
N LEU A 26 -26.35 5.60 -27.82
CA LEU A 26 -25.78 5.40 -26.46
C LEU A 26 -24.29 5.75 -26.41
N SER A 27 -23.53 5.34 -27.43
CA SER A 27 -22.11 5.66 -27.57
C SER A 27 -21.84 7.16 -27.73
N GLU A 28 -22.68 7.85 -28.51
CA GLU A 28 -22.59 9.31 -28.69
C GLU A 28 -22.98 10.06 -27.42
N TYR A 29 -24.02 9.61 -26.72
CA TYR A 29 -24.45 10.15 -25.43
C TYR A 29 -23.37 9.97 -24.34
N ASN A 30 -22.80 8.77 -24.25
CA ASN A 30 -21.72 8.49 -23.31
C ASN A 30 -20.48 9.34 -23.62
N ARG A 31 -20.11 9.54 -24.89
CA ARG A 31 -19.01 10.45 -25.26
C ARG A 31 -19.31 11.90 -24.85
N SER A 32 -20.52 12.36 -25.04
CA SER A 32 -20.93 13.71 -24.63
C SER A 32 -20.89 13.88 -23.10
N LEU A 33 -21.38 12.89 -22.34
CA LEU A 33 -21.31 12.89 -20.88
C LEU A 33 -19.85 12.89 -20.38
N ASN A 34 -19.00 12.07 -20.98
CA ASN A 34 -17.58 12.02 -20.64
C ASN A 34 -16.87 13.34 -20.93
N SER A 35 -17.23 14.01 -22.03
CA SER A 35 -16.68 15.33 -22.37
C SER A 35 -17.08 16.40 -21.34
N VAL A 36 -18.35 16.41 -20.91
CA VAL A 36 -18.82 17.34 -19.87
C VAL A 36 -18.19 17.03 -18.53
N ALA A 37 -18.09 15.76 -18.15
CA ALA A 37 -17.44 15.34 -16.92
C ALA A 37 -15.95 15.74 -16.92
N SER A 38 -15.24 15.52 -18.01
CA SER A 38 -13.84 15.94 -18.18
C SER A 38 -13.67 17.45 -18.04
N LEU A 39 -14.58 18.24 -18.63
CA LEU A 39 -14.57 19.69 -18.50
C LEU A 39 -14.78 20.15 -17.05
N ILE A 40 -15.71 19.52 -16.34
CA ILE A 40 -15.95 19.83 -14.92
C ILE A 40 -14.73 19.45 -14.07
N LEU A 41 -14.17 18.28 -14.31
CA LEU A 41 -12.99 17.79 -13.57
C LEU A 41 -11.77 18.69 -13.79
N SER A 42 -11.53 19.16 -15.03
CA SER A 42 -10.43 20.09 -15.33
C SER A 42 -10.59 21.49 -14.69
N GLN A 43 -11.77 21.84 -14.19
CA GLN A 43 -12.00 23.06 -13.41
C GLN A 43 -11.78 22.85 -11.90
N LEU A 44 -11.68 21.61 -11.45
CA LEU A 44 -11.55 21.25 -10.04
C LEU A 44 -10.17 20.71 -9.71
N TYR A 45 -9.53 20.06 -10.69
CA TYR A 45 -8.27 19.35 -10.55
C TYR A 45 -7.30 19.70 -11.67
N ASP A 46 -6.02 19.66 -11.37
CA ASP A 46 -4.93 19.77 -12.36
C ASP A 46 -4.60 18.42 -13.02
N ASP A 47 -3.50 18.40 -13.79
CA ASP A 47 -3.04 17.21 -14.52
C ASP A 47 -2.52 16.09 -13.61
N TYR A 48 -2.10 16.40 -12.38
CA TYR A 48 -1.70 15.42 -11.36
C TYR A 48 -2.90 14.88 -10.56
N GLY A 49 -4.06 15.54 -10.65
CA GLY A 49 -5.24 15.25 -9.85
C GLY A 49 -5.26 15.97 -8.49
N GLY A 50 -4.44 17.02 -8.34
CA GLY A 50 -4.46 17.94 -7.21
C GLY A 50 -5.64 18.88 -7.29
N THR A 51 -6.25 19.21 -6.15
CA THR A 51 -7.39 20.13 -6.11
C THR A 51 -6.97 21.59 -6.23
N LEU A 52 -7.60 22.34 -7.13
CA LEU A 52 -7.31 23.78 -7.31
C LEU A 52 -7.82 24.67 -6.17
N ARG A 53 -8.48 24.10 -5.15
CA ARG A 53 -9.09 24.83 -4.03
C ARG A 53 -8.12 25.13 -2.89
N VAL A 54 -7.14 24.28 -2.67
CA VAL A 54 -6.14 24.39 -1.59
C VAL A 54 -4.77 24.40 -2.22
N ARG A 55 -3.92 25.33 -1.79
CA ARG A 55 -2.59 25.51 -2.34
C ARG A 55 -1.52 25.51 -1.25
N GLY A 56 -0.45 24.77 -1.53
CA GLY A 56 0.83 24.81 -0.85
C GLY A 56 1.93 25.37 -1.75
N ASN A 57 3.18 25.01 -1.47
CA ASN A 57 4.33 25.45 -2.24
C ASN A 57 4.55 24.58 -3.48
N ALA A 58 4.75 25.19 -4.66
CA ALA A 58 5.15 24.46 -5.85
C ALA A 58 6.66 24.18 -5.80
N THR A 59 7.04 22.89 -5.71
CA THR A 59 8.45 22.46 -5.62
C THR A 59 8.94 21.71 -6.85
N GLY A 60 8.02 21.33 -7.76
CA GLY A 60 8.31 20.49 -8.92
C GLY A 60 8.21 18.99 -8.60
N PHE A 61 8.00 18.61 -7.33
CA PHE A 61 7.84 17.24 -6.87
C PHE A 61 6.76 17.17 -5.78
N PHE A 62 6.19 15.98 -5.60
CA PHE A 62 5.27 15.73 -4.49
C PHE A 62 5.98 15.86 -3.14
N HIS A 63 5.36 16.55 -2.20
CA HIS A 63 5.83 16.66 -0.83
C HIS A 63 4.65 16.77 0.14
N VAL A 64 4.88 16.69 1.44
CA VAL A 64 3.83 16.85 2.45
C VAL A 64 3.91 18.23 3.09
N GLU A 65 2.76 18.86 3.31
CA GLU A 65 2.66 20.19 3.93
C GLU A 65 1.43 20.26 4.83
N ASN A 66 1.54 20.97 5.95
CA ASN A 66 0.40 21.30 6.79
C ASN A 66 -0.10 22.69 6.40
N VAL A 67 -1.28 22.72 5.80
CA VAL A 67 -1.94 23.98 5.38
C VAL A 67 -3.12 24.23 6.32
N ASP A 68 -3.04 25.30 7.11
CA ASP A 68 -4.08 25.72 8.06
C ASP A 68 -4.54 24.63 9.05
N GLY A 69 -3.63 23.76 9.48
CA GLY A 69 -3.89 22.68 10.43
C GLY A 69 -4.30 21.36 9.81
N VAL A 70 -4.44 21.29 8.47
CA VAL A 70 -4.74 20.09 7.71
C VAL A 70 -3.51 19.64 6.93
N TRP A 71 -3.15 18.37 7.05
CA TRP A 71 -2.06 17.79 6.27
C TRP A 71 -2.51 17.43 4.87
N TRP A 72 -1.67 17.75 3.90
CA TRP A 72 -1.84 17.41 2.50
C TRP A 72 -0.55 16.85 1.91
N ILE A 73 -0.68 16.02 0.90
CA ILE A 73 0.35 15.94 -0.12
C ILE A 73 0.15 17.16 -1.00
N ILE A 74 1.23 17.82 -1.39
CA ILE A 74 1.23 18.91 -2.36
C ILE A 74 1.87 18.38 -3.64
N ASP A 75 1.20 18.55 -4.76
CA ASP A 75 1.70 18.11 -6.05
C ASP A 75 2.82 19.04 -6.59
N PRO A 76 3.46 18.67 -7.71
CA PRO A 76 4.55 19.44 -8.30
C PRO A 76 4.20 20.90 -8.63
N GLU A 77 2.92 21.21 -8.92
CA GLU A 77 2.44 22.54 -9.25
C GLU A 77 1.93 23.33 -8.04
N GLY A 78 1.93 22.73 -6.85
CA GLY A 78 1.54 23.37 -5.59
C GLY A 78 0.07 23.20 -5.26
N ASN A 79 -0.67 22.29 -5.88
CA ASN A 79 -2.05 22.01 -5.53
C ASN A 79 -2.14 20.89 -4.47
N ALA A 80 -3.10 20.99 -3.56
CA ALA A 80 -3.29 19.98 -2.54
C ALA A 80 -3.85 18.69 -3.13
N PHE A 81 -3.32 17.56 -2.67
CA PHE A 81 -3.55 16.24 -3.23
C PHE A 81 -3.83 15.24 -2.11
N ILE A 82 -4.86 14.43 -2.28
CA ILE A 82 -5.11 13.23 -1.50
C ILE A 82 -4.79 12.02 -2.39
N SER A 83 -3.86 11.19 -1.96
CA SER A 83 -3.50 9.99 -2.73
C SER A 83 -4.62 8.95 -2.65
N LYS A 84 -5.43 8.87 -3.69
CA LYS A 84 -6.50 7.88 -3.88
C LYS A 84 -5.97 6.80 -4.78
N GLY A 85 -5.40 5.73 -4.18
CA GLY A 85 -4.62 4.75 -4.91
C GLY A 85 -5.28 3.38 -5.04
N VAL A 86 -4.76 2.60 -5.99
CA VAL A 86 -5.08 1.18 -6.16
C VAL A 86 -3.79 0.39 -6.26
N ASN A 87 -3.65 -0.61 -5.39
CA ASN A 87 -2.50 -1.53 -5.39
C ASN A 87 -2.70 -2.64 -6.42
N HIS A 88 -1.59 -3.24 -6.83
CA HIS A 88 -1.55 -4.42 -7.67
C HIS A 88 -2.38 -4.25 -8.95
N VAL A 89 -2.21 -3.09 -9.60
CA VAL A 89 -2.75 -2.84 -10.92
C VAL A 89 -1.82 -3.52 -11.92
N GLY A 90 -2.02 -4.83 -12.12
CA GLY A 90 -1.07 -5.69 -12.82
C GLY A 90 -1.68 -6.37 -14.04
N PHE A 91 -1.02 -6.21 -15.23
CA PHE A 91 -1.37 -6.96 -16.43
C PHE A 91 -1.25 -8.47 -16.21
N ASP A 92 -0.22 -8.88 -15.48
CA ASP A 92 0.02 -10.28 -15.17
C ASP A 92 -1.01 -10.85 -14.17
N GLY A 93 -1.64 -9.98 -13.35
CA GLY A 93 -2.56 -10.42 -12.31
C GLY A 93 -1.94 -11.42 -11.33
N ASP A 94 -2.76 -12.08 -10.54
CA ASP A 94 -2.29 -13.09 -9.59
C ASP A 94 -2.09 -14.46 -10.27
N TYR A 95 -0.86 -14.98 -10.17
CA TYR A 95 -0.55 -16.36 -10.60
C TYR A 95 -1.16 -17.37 -9.61
N SER A 96 -1.85 -18.37 -10.14
CA SER A 96 -2.37 -19.50 -9.36
C SER A 96 -1.48 -20.73 -9.52
N PRO A 97 -0.78 -21.18 -8.44
CA PRO A 97 0.06 -22.37 -8.52
C PRO A 97 -0.70 -23.64 -8.93
N SER A 98 -1.97 -23.77 -8.50
CA SER A 98 -2.81 -24.92 -8.84
C SER A 98 -3.26 -24.94 -10.29
N LEU A 99 -3.37 -23.78 -10.94
CA LEU A 99 -3.71 -23.67 -12.36
C LEU A 99 -2.47 -23.68 -13.26
N GLY A 100 -1.31 -23.29 -12.74
CA GLY A 100 -0.08 -23.09 -13.51
C GLY A 100 -0.07 -21.84 -14.40
N TYR A 101 -0.99 -20.89 -14.15
CA TYR A 101 -1.09 -19.61 -14.87
C TYR A 101 -1.90 -18.57 -14.10
N SER A 102 -1.88 -17.31 -14.56
CA SER A 102 -2.78 -16.24 -14.09
C SER A 102 -4.06 -16.23 -14.94
N PRO A 103 -5.25 -16.44 -14.33
CA PRO A 103 -6.51 -16.35 -15.07
C PRO A 103 -6.78 -14.94 -15.60
N TYR A 104 -6.48 -13.90 -14.81
CA TYR A 104 -6.66 -12.51 -15.22
C TYR A 104 -5.79 -12.16 -16.43
N ASN A 105 -4.49 -12.51 -16.42
CA ASN A 105 -3.59 -12.26 -17.57
C ASN A 105 -4.14 -12.87 -18.87
N ARG A 106 -4.62 -14.11 -18.83
CA ARG A 106 -5.22 -14.77 -20.01
C ARG A 106 -6.41 -14.00 -20.56
N MET A 107 -7.26 -13.47 -19.68
CA MET A 107 -8.46 -12.72 -20.09
C MET A 107 -8.09 -11.37 -20.71
N VAL A 108 -7.21 -10.60 -20.05
CA VAL A 108 -6.84 -9.26 -20.56
C VAL A 108 -5.98 -9.35 -21.82
N LEU A 109 -5.12 -10.34 -21.94
CA LEU A 109 -4.37 -10.59 -23.17
C LEU A 109 -5.30 -10.87 -24.36
N LYS A 110 -6.36 -11.65 -24.15
CA LYS A 110 -7.39 -11.90 -25.16
C LYS A 110 -8.21 -10.65 -25.49
N LYS A 111 -8.52 -9.83 -24.49
CA LYS A 111 -9.38 -8.62 -24.61
C LYS A 111 -8.65 -7.47 -25.28
N TYR A 112 -7.39 -7.23 -24.94
CA TYR A 112 -6.62 -6.05 -25.36
C TYR A 112 -5.49 -6.35 -26.36
N GLY A 113 -5.07 -7.60 -26.47
CA GLY A 113 -3.99 -8.01 -27.38
C GLY A 113 -2.58 -7.73 -26.88
N GLY A 114 -2.39 -6.90 -25.84
CA GLY A 114 -1.08 -6.54 -25.30
C GLY A 114 -1.18 -5.68 -24.05
N VAL A 115 -0.04 -5.49 -23.37
CA VAL A 115 0.05 -4.76 -22.11
C VAL A 115 -0.19 -3.25 -22.29
N GLU A 116 0.26 -2.66 -23.40
CA GLU A 116 0.11 -1.22 -23.65
C GLU A 116 -1.35 -0.83 -23.78
N SER A 117 -2.14 -1.54 -24.60
CA SER A 117 -3.57 -1.26 -24.77
C SER A 117 -4.37 -1.52 -23.50
N TRP A 118 -3.97 -2.53 -22.70
CA TRP A 118 -4.54 -2.78 -21.38
C TRP A 118 -4.22 -1.63 -20.41
N ALA A 119 -2.98 -1.16 -20.39
CA ALA A 119 -2.53 -0.10 -19.50
C ALA A 119 -3.29 1.21 -19.76
N GLU A 120 -3.41 1.62 -21.03
CA GLU A 120 -4.19 2.80 -21.43
C GLU A 120 -5.66 2.70 -20.98
N ALA A 121 -6.31 1.57 -21.26
CA ALA A 121 -7.70 1.36 -20.88
C ALA A 121 -7.88 1.31 -19.35
N THR A 122 -6.88 0.78 -18.63
CA THR A 122 -6.89 0.67 -17.17
C THR A 122 -6.71 2.03 -16.50
N VAL A 123 -5.78 2.86 -16.95
CA VAL A 123 -5.59 4.21 -16.42
C VAL A 123 -6.83 5.06 -16.67
N GLU A 124 -7.41 5.01 -17.86
CA GLU A 124 -8.66 5.73 -18.15
C GLU A 124 -9.80 5.27 -17.23
N ARG A 125 -9.93 3.98 -17.00
CA ARG A 125 -10.91 3.40 -16.08
C ARG A 125 -10.70 3.87 -14.64
N LEU A 126 -9.44 3.89 -14.14
CA LEU A 126 -9.14 4.36 -12.79
C LEU A 126 -9.46 5.83 -12.62
N ARG A 127 -9.18 6.67 -13.63
CA ARG A 127 -9.58 8.09 -13.64
C ARG A 127 -11.10 8.25 -13.57
N VAL A 128 -11.85 7.45 -14.34
CA VAL A 128 -13.33 7.43 -14.28
C VAL A 128 -13.84 7.03 -12.90
N PHE A 129 -13.15 6.10 -12.21
CA PHE A 129 -13.47 5.73 -10.83
C PHE A 129 -13.00 6.76 -9.79
N GLY A 130 -12.37 7.85 -10.23
CA GLY A 130 -11.89 8.93 -9.37
C GLY A 130 -10.60 8.61 -8.62
N PHE A 131 -9.90 7.53 -8.95
CA PHE A 131 -8.55 7.26 -8.47
C PHE A 131 -7.53 8.13 -9.21
N ASN A 132 -6.49 8.55 -8.51
CA ASN A 132 -5.43 9.40 -9.03
C ASN A 132 -4.02 8.85 -8.79
N THR A 133 -3.89 7.66 -8.21
CA THR A 133 -2.58 7.08 -7.85
C THR A 133 -2.53 5.59 -8.20
N ILE A 134 -1.48 5.20 -8.90
CA ILE A 134 -1.10 3.79 -9.07
C ILE A 134 -0.32 3.37 -7.82
N GLY A 135 -0.84 2.40 -7.08
CA GLY A 135 -0.27 1.92 -5.82
C GLY A 135 0.84 0.88 -6.01
N ALA A 136 1.27 0.30 -4.88
CA ALA A 136 2.33 -0.70 -4.84
C ALA A 136 2.05 -1.93 -5.71
N TRP A 137 3.12 -2.61 -6.18
CA TRP A 137 3.10 -3.84 -6.99
C TRP A 137 2.34 -3.73 -8.31
N SER A 138 2.27 -2.55 -8.89
CA SER A 138 1.61 -2.32 -10.17
C SER A 138 2.57 -2.48 -11.35
N SER A 139 2.02 -2.74 -12.53
CA SER A 139 2.78 -2.85 -13.79
C SER A 139 3.46 -1.54 -14.15
N LYS A 140 4.75 -1.60 -14.49
CA LYS A 140 5.57 -0.42 -14.81
C LYS A 140 5.10 0.35 -16.05
N GLU A 141 4.40 -0.32 -16.96
CA GLU A 141 3.84 0.28 -18.18
C GLU A 141 2.80 1.38 -17.85
N LEU A 142 2.24 1.37 -16.64
CA LEU A 142 1.32 2.41 -16.17
C LEU A 142 2.04 3.73 -15.84
N TYR A 143 3.33 3.68 -15.48
CA TYR A 143 4.09 4.86 -15.04
C TYR A 143 4.30 5.88 -16.16
N GLU A 144 4.32 5.44 -17.42
CA GLU A 144 4.44 6.29 -18.61
C GLU A 144 3.14 7.06 -18.96
N LEU A 145 2.01 6.79 -18.27
CA LEU A 145 0.68 7.27 -18.67
C LEU A 145 0.22 8.53 -17.91
N LYS A 146 1.17 9.32 -17.36
CA LYS A 146 0.91 10.60 -16.70
C LYS A 146 -0.18 10.50 -15.61
N ILE A 147 -0.08 9.50 -14.78
CA ILE A 147 -0.85 9.33 -13.55
C ILE A 147 0.13 9.18 -12.38
N PRO A 148 -0.05 9.88 -11.27
CA PRO A 148 0.80 9.70 -10.10
C PRO A 148 0.92 8.23 -9.69
N TYR A 149 2.12 7.82 -9.28
CA TYR A 149 2.37 6.43 -8.92
C TYR A 149 3.34 6.30 -7.74
N THR A 150 3.33 5.15 -7.10
CA THR A 150 4.25 4.77 -6.04
C THR A 150 5.06 3.55 -6.43
N ILE A 151 6.28 3.45 -5.94
CA ILE A 151 7.11 2.26 -6.09
C ILE A 151 7.33 1.63 -4.72
N ILE A 152 7.22 0.32 -4.63
CA ILE A 152 7.70 -0.44 -3.48
C ILE A 152 9.06 -1.04 -3.80
N LEU A 153 10.02 -0.84 -2.89
CA LEU A 153 11.41 -1.23 -3.10
C LEU A 153 11.73 -2.64 -2.61
N ASP A 154 10.96 -3.16 -1.64
CA ASP A 154 11.14 -4.49 -1.05
C ASP A 154 12.59 -4.74 -0.59
N ILE A 155 13.19 -3.73 0.08
CA ILE A 155 14.62 -3.73 0.48
C ILE A 155 14.93 -4.88 1.43
N ALA A 156 14.20 -4.97 2.55
CA ALA A 156 14.43 -6.02 3.53
C ALA A 156 14.00 -7.39 3.01
N ALA A 157 12.96 -7.46 2.18
CA ALA A 157 12.54 -8.69 1.52
C ALA A 157 13.64 -9.21 0.57
N THR A 158 14.25 -8.34 -0.23
CA THR A 158 15.37 -8.69 -1.12
C THR A 158 16.61 -9.11 -0.33
N ALA A 159 16.85 -8.49 0.84
CA ALA A 159 17.96 -8.88 1.73
C ALA A 159 17.70 -10.20 2.47
N GLY A 160 16.52 -10.83 2.34
CA GLY A 160 16.18 -12.16 2.88
C GLY A 160 15.23 -12.16 4.07
N SER A 161 14.52 -11.04 4.36
CA SER A 161 13.33 -11.07 5.21
C SER A 161 12.20 -11.80 4.48
N GLU A 162 11.35 -12.50 5.23
CA GLU A 162 10.28 -13.33 4.66
C GLU A 162 8.93 -12.95 5.25
N TRP A 163 8.04 -12.43 4.40
CA TRP A 163 6.72 -11.98 4.84
C TRP A 163 5.89 -13.12 5.45
N LEU A 164 5.85 -14.32 4.83
CA LEU A 164 5.03 -15.44 5.30
C LEU A 164 5.43 -15.97 6.68
N SER A 165 6.72 -16.01 6.97
CA SER A 165 7.24 -16.51 8.26
C SER A 165 7.46 -15.43 9.29
N GLY A 166 7.45 -14.16 8.88
CA GLY A 166 7.84 -13.02 9.72
C GLY A 166 9.34 -13.00 10.07
N LYS A 167 10.19 -13.71 9.31
CA LYS A 167 11.64 -13.66 9.47
C LYS A 167 12.17 -12.29 9.12
N VAL A 168 13.04 -11.75 9.96
CA VAL A 168 13.71 -10.46 9.79
C VAL A 168 15.20 -10.70 9.66
N VAL A 169 15.83 -10.03 8.68
CA VAL A 169 17.30 -10.06 8.51
C VAL A 169 17.99 -9.18 9.54
N ASP A 170 19.30 -9.37 9.68
CA ASP A 170 20.13 -8.50 10.51
C ASP A 170 20.34 -7.14 9.83
N TYR A 171 19.59 -6.11 10.25
CA TYR A 171 19.67 -4.75 9.70
C TYR A 171 21.00 -4.03 10.03
N PHE A 172 21.83 -4.60 10.92
CA PHE A 172 23.16 -4.06 11.20
C PHE A 172 24.25 -4.69 10.32
N SER A 173 23.89 -5.66 9.46
CA SER A 173 24.84 -6.28 8.54
C SER A 173 25.22 -5.35 7.39
N GLU A 174 26.48 -5.46 6.91
CA GLU A 174 26.93 -4.78 5.68
C GLU A 174 26.07 -5.21 4.47
N GLY A 175 25.70 -6.50 4.39
CA GLY A 175 24.87 -7.01 3.30
C GLY A 175 23.48 -6.35 3.21
N PHE A 176 22.90 -5.90 4.32
CA PHE A 176 21.65 -5.13 4.28
C PHE A 176 21.87 -3.74 3.66
N GLU A 177 22.95 -3.04 4.02
CA GLU A 177 23.31 -1.74 3.43
C GLU A 177 23.62 -1.85 1.94
N GLU A 178 24.35 -2.89 1.54
CA GLU A 178 24.68 -3.15 0.13
C GLU A 178 23.44 -3.36 -0.69
N VAL A 179 22.50 -4.22 -0.23
CA VAL A 179 21.22 -4.47 -0.91
C VAL A 179 20.38 -3.19 -1.00
N ALA A 180 20.29 -2.41 0.07
CA ALA A 180 19.55 -1.14 0.07
C ALA A 180 20.10 -0.18 -0.98
N ASN A 181 21.44 -0.02 -1.02
CA ASN A 181 22.09 0.87 -1.98
C ASN A 181 21.93 0.38 -3.43
N GLU A 182 22.06 -0.94 -3.70
CA GLU A 182 21.88 -1.50 -5.04
C GLU A 182 20.45 -1.30 -5.56
N ILE A 183 19.44 -1.51 -4.71
CA ILE A 183 18.03 -1.30 -5.08
C ILE A 183 17.79 0.18 -5.37
N ALA A 184 18.27 1.08 -4.51
CA ALA A 184 18.10 2.51 -4.71
C ALA A 184 18.80 3.01 -5.97
N GLU A 185 20.03 2.52 -6.27
CA GLU A 185 20.72 2.85 -7.50
C GLU A 185 19.96 2.38 -8.75
N LYS A 186 19.44 1.15 -8.74
CA LYS A 186 18.74 0.56 -9.89
C LYS A 186 17.33 1.13 -10.09
N THR A 187 16.64 1.46 -8.99
CA THR A 187 15.22 1.81 -9.03
C THR A 187 14.98 3.30 -8.81
N CYS A 188 15.64 3.93 -7.83
CA CYS A 188 15.38 5.33 -7.52
C CYS A 188 16.14 6.29 -8.46
N ALA A 189 17.41 6.01 -8.79
CA ALA A 189 18.19 6.90 -9.65
C ALA A 189 17.56 7.18 -11.02
N PRO A 190 16.98 6.20 -11.75
CA PRO A 190 16.31 6.47 -13.02
C PRO A 190 15.05 7.33 -12.89
N GLN A 191 14.38 7.32 -11.73
CA GLN A 191 13.11 8.01 -11.50
C GLN A 191 13.27 9.40 -10.85
N ARG A 192 14.47 9.77 -10.43
CA ARG A 192 14.75 10.95 -9.60
C ARG A 192 14.18 12.28 -10.12
N ASP A 193 13.95 12.39 -11.42
CA ASP A 193 13.47 13.60 -12.08
C ASP A 193 12.03 13.43 -12.64
N ASP A 194 11.34 12.33 -12.34
CA ASP A 194 9.97 12.09 -12.80
C ASP A 194 8.93 12.78 -11.88
N PRO A 195 8.26 13.84 -12.33
CA PRO A 195 7.31 14.57 -11.50
C PRO A 195 6.02 13.78 -11.18
N TYR A 196 5.77 12.65 -11.85
CA TYR A 196 4.61 11.79 -11.56
C TYR A 196 4.89 10.75 -10.49
N LEU A 197 6.15 10.50 -10.12
CA LEU A 197 6.44 9.64 -8.98
C LEU A 197 6.05 10.35 -7.68
N LEU A 198 5.09 9.78 -6.95
CA LEU A 198 4.71 10.27 -5.63
C LEU A 198 5.78 9.93 -4.58
N GLY A 199 6.31 8.72 -4.62
CA GLY A 199 7.35 8.30 -3.69
C GLY A 199 7.51 6.79 -3.57
N TYR A 200 8.37 6.40 -2.60
CA TYR A 200 8.80 5.03 -2.39
C TYR A 200 8.27 4.47 -1.07
N PHE A 201 7.70 3.26 -1.13
CA PHE A 201 7.58 2.39 0.04
C PHE A 201 8.87 1.56 0.16
N THR A 202 9.41 1.43 1.37
CA THR A 202 10.66 0.69 1.59
C THR A 202 10.44 -0.83 1.59
N ASP A 203 9.35 -1.28 2.20
CA ASP A 203 8.95 -2.69 2.31
C ASP A 203 7.44 -2.80 2.60
N ASN A 204 6.97 -4.03 2.82
CA ASN A 204 5.60 -4.32 3.23
C ASN A 204 5.54 -5.21 4.47
N GLU A 205 4.80 -4.76 5.48
CA GLU A 205 4.39 -5.54 6.65
C GLU A 205 5.54 -6.31 7.33
N LEU A 206 6.70 -5.66 7.45
CA LEU A 206 7.78 -6.22 8.25
C LEU A 206 7.31 -6.43 9.70
N ARG A 207 7.83 -7.47 10.34
CA ARG A 207 7.53 -7.77 11.74
C ARG A 207 8.32 -6.83 12.67
N TRP A 208 7.59 -6.15 13.58
CA TRP A 208 8.16 -5.24 14.57
C TRP A 208 7.96 -5.72 16.02
N GLY A 209 7.44 -6.94 16.18
CA GLY A 209 7.20 -7.58 17.46
C GLY A 209 6.43 -8.87 17.28
N PRO A 210 5.80 -9.41 18.34
CA PRO A 210 4.86 -10.51 18.22
C PRO A 210 3.68 -10.14 17.31
N ASP A 211 3.34 -11.03 16.39
CA ASP A 211 2.21 -10.89 15.49
C ASP A 211 1.60 -12.26 15.12
N TRP A 212 0.74 -12.31 14.10
CA TRP A 212 0.11 -13.56 13.65
C TRP A 212 1.08 -14.61 13.08
N ARG A 213 2.32 -14.23 12.77
CA ARG A 213 3.39 -15.10 12.20
C ARG A 213 4.30 -15.67 13.26
N SER A 214 4.57 -14.90 14.33
CA SER A 214 5.52 -15.28 15.37
C SER A 214 5.18 -14.62 16.70
N SER A 215 5.28 -15.37 17.80
CA SER A 215 5.17 -14.84 19.16
C SER A 215 6.46 -14.20 19.69
N LYS A 216 7.57 -14.26 18.93
CA LYS A 216 8.87 -13.74 19.33
C LYS A 216 8.97 -12.23 19.15
N HIS A 217 9.66 -11.55 20.06
CA HIS A 217 10.13 -10.19 19.86
C HIS A 217 11.39 -10.17 18.98
N LEU A 218 11.64 -9.05 18.28
CA LEU A 218 12.85 -8.93 17.46
C LEU A 218 14.14 -9.04 18.29
N PHE A 219 14.13 -8.57 19.53
CA PHE A 219 15.21 -8.80 20.48
C PHE A 219 15.60 -10.29 20.58
N ASP A 220 14.59 -11.17 20.68
CA ASP A 220 14.79 -12.62 20.83
C ASP A 220 15.41 -13.21 19.54
N ASP A 221 15.01 -12.70 18.37
CA ASP A 221 15.61 -13.10 17.08
C ASP A 221 17.07 -12.65 16.97
N TYR A 222 17.38 -11.42 17.39
CA TYR A 222 18.76 -10.91 17.41
C TYR A 222 19.61 -11.62 18.45
N LEU A 223 19.03 -12.02 19.58
CA LEU A 223 19.70 -12.86 20.57
C LEU A 223 20.05 -14.25 20.00
N ALA A 224 19.22 -14.77 19.10
CA ALA A 224 19.44 -16.06 18.43
C ALA A 224 20.43 -16.01 17.26
N LEU A 225 20.89 -14.82 16.85
CA LEU A 225 21.91 -14.70 15.80
C LEU A 225 23.24 -15.36 16.23
N GLU A 226 24.04 -15.75 15.24
CA GLU A 226 25.40 -16.25 15.48
C GLU A 226 26.26 -15.20 16.20
N LYS A 227 27.16 -15.65 17.03
CA LYS A 227 28.01 -14.80 17.91
C LYS A 227 28.78 -13.71 17.17
N ASP A 228 29.15 -13.95 15.91
CA ASP A 228 29.90 -13.02 15.09
C ASP A 228 29.00 -12.06 14.27
N ALA A 229 27.70 -12.26 14.27
CA ALA A 229 26.75 -11.41 13.56
C ALA A 229 26.80 -9.96 14.08
N PRO A 230 26.80 -8.96 13.19
CA PRO A 230 26.82 -7.55 13.59
C PRO A 230 25.71 -7.16 14.56
N GLY A 231 24.46 -7.56 14.29
CA GLY A 231 23.32 -7.28 15.17
C GLY A 231 23.43 -7.92 16.54
N LYS A 232 24.03 -9.11 16.65
CA LYS A 232 24.33 -9.73 17.94
C LYS A 232 25.30 -8.90 18.76
N LYS A 233 26.37 -8.41 18.13
CA LYS A 233 27.35 -7.53 18.77
C LYS A 233 26.73 -6.21 19.22
N VAL A 234 25.87 -5.61 18.39
CA VAL A 234 25.13 -4.40 18.75
C VAL A 234 24.21 -4.65 19.94
N LEU A 235 23.51 -5.80 19.99
CA LEU A 235 22.70 -6.18 21.13
C LEU A 235 23.51 -6.27 22.42
N VAL A 236 24.67 -6.90 22.39
CA VAL A 236 25.58 -6.98 23.57
C VAL A 236 26.06 -5.60 23.99
N GLN A 237 26.40 -4.74 23.03
CA GLN A 237 26.79 -3.36 23.31
C GLN A 237 25.64 -2.56 23.95
N TYR A 238 24.41 -2.68 23.43
CA TYR A 238 23.22 -2.07 24.02
C TYR A 238 23.03 -2.49 25.48
N LEU A 239 23.17 -3.80 25.78
CA LEU A 239 23.05 -4.30 27.17
C LEU A 239 24.16 -3.74 28.06
N ARG A 240 25.39 -3.62 27.55
CA ARG A 240 26.51 -3.02 28.25
C ARG A 240 26.26 -1.56 28.63
N GLU A 241 25.77 -0.79 27.68
CA GLU A 241 25.45 0.64 27.89
C GLU A 241 24.29 0.80 28.88
N LYS A 242 23.24 -0.02 28.74
CA LYS A 242 22.05 0.03 29.57
C LYS A 242 22.32 -0.33 31.02
N TYR A 243 23.10 -1.36 31.28
CA TYR A 243 23.33 -1.91 32.64
C TYR A 243 24.60 -1.41 33.31
N GLY A 244 25.55 -0.88 32.56
CA GLY A 244 26.81 -0.35 33.05
C GLY A 244 27.76 -1.40 33.64
N SER A 245 27.25 -2.54 34.14
CA SER A 245 28.04 -3.63 34.69
C SER A 245 27.37 -4.98 34.45
N ILE A 246 28.15 -6.05 34.39
CA ILE A 246 27.62 -7.41 34.23
C ILE A 246 26.79 -7.85 35.45
N GLY A 247 27.14 -7.35 36.63
CA GLY A 247 26.33 -7.58 37.84
C GLY A 247 24.91 -7.01 37.74
N GLY A 248 24.76 -5.83 37.13
CA GLY A 248 23.45 -5.22 36.84
C GLY A 248 22.60 -6.05 35.88
N LEU A 249 23.22 -6.56 34.79
CA LEU A 249 22.55 -7.47 33.84
C LEU A 249 22.16 -8.78 34.54
N ASN A 250 23.11 -9.40 35.29
CA ASN A 250 22.86 -10.65 36.00
C ASN A 250 21.69 -10.53 36.98
N ALA A 251 21.63 -9.43 37.72
CA ALA A 251 20.54 -9.19 38.67
C ALA A 251 19.18 -9.08 37.96
N LYS A 252 19.15 -8.48 36.76
CA LYS A 252 17.92 -8.30 35.97
C LYS A 252 17.47 -9.59 35.28
N TRP A 253 18.42 -10.33 34.72
CA TRP A 253 18.16 -11.54 33.93
C TRP A 253 18.14 -12.84 34.77
N GLY A 254 18.49 -12.79 36.06
CA GLY A 254 18.63 -13.98 36.89
C GLY A 254 19.80 -14.88 36.48
N THR A 255 20.86 -14.31 35.88
CA THR A 255 21.98 -15.03 35.30
C THR A 255 23.25 -14.89 36.14
N ARG A 256 24.35 -15.56 35.74
CA ARG A 256 25.67 -15.53 36.40
C ARG A 256 26.79 -15.40 35.39
N PHE A 257 26.65 -14.52 34.41
CA PHE A 257 27.66 -14.24 33.41
C PHE A 257 28.90 -13.61 34.08
N SER A 258 30.10 -13.95 33.59
CA SER A 258 31.34 -13.37 34.04
C SER A 258 31.64 -12.03 33.35
N SER A 259 31.17 -11.88 32.13
CA SER A 259 31.32 -10.67 31.29
C SER A 259 30.15 -10.50 30.33
N PHE A 260 30.06 -9.34 29.68
CA PHE A 260 29.04 -9.11 28.63
C PHE A 260 29.30 -9.98 27.39
N GLU A 261 30.55 -10.40 27.15
CA GLU A 261 30.95 -11.30 26.06
C GLU A 261 30.26 -12.67 26.18
N ASP A 262 29.92 -13.11 27.40
CA ASP A 262 29.22 -14.39 27.63
C ASP A 262 27.85 -14.39 26.96
N VAL A 263 27.21 -13.20 26.80
CA VAL A 263 25.92 -13.04 26.12
C VAL A 263 26.01 -13.39 24.63
N LEU A 264 27.18 -13.28 24.00
CA LEU A 264 27.39 -13.72 22.62
C LEU A 264 27.09 -15.22 22.41
N ASN A 265 27.17 -16.02 23.47
CA ASN A 265 26.88 -17.46 23.45
C ASN A 265 25.48 -17.80 23.96
N VAL A 266 24.62 -16.79 24.16
CA VAL A 266 23.20 -16.97 24.56
C VAL A 266 22.32 -16.88 23.30
N TYR A 267 21.56 -17.93 23.04
CA TYR A 267 20.70 -18.03 21.83
C TYR A 267 19.21 -18.02 22.17
N GLU A 268 18.86 -18.10 23.45
CA GLU A 268 17.48 -18.01 23.92
C GLU A 268 17.41 -17.06 25.14
N PRO A 269 16.32 -16.29 25.25
CA PRO A 269 16.14 -15.41 26.39
C PRO A 269 16.04 -16.20 27.71
N PRO A 270 16.60 -15.67 28.82
CA PRO A 270 16.45 -16.31 30.14
C PRO A 270 14.98 -16.40 30.57
N SER A 271 14.61 -17.53 31.19
CA SER A 271 13.22 -17.82 31.58
C SER A 271 12.74 -17.00 32.80
N ASP A 272 13.64 -16.50 33.62
CA ASP A 272 13.32 -15.97 34.96
C ASP A 272 13.27 -14.43 35.03
N GLY A 273 13.57 -13.73 33.95
CA GLY A 273 13.64 -12.27 33.91
C GLY A 273 12.53 -11.59 33.10
N SER A 274 12.01 -10.46 33.59
CA SER A 274 11.23 -9.57 32.72
C SER A 274 12.16 -8.85 31.75
N LEU A 275 12.11 -9.21 30.48
CA LEU A 275 12.93 -8.63 29.40
C LEU A 275 12.22 -7.53 28.61
N ASP A 276 11.00 -7.16 29.00
CA ASP A 276 10.17 -6.23 28.20
C ASP A 276 10.87 -4.89 27.94
N SER A 277 11.55 -4.35 28.96
CA SER A 277 12.32 -3.11 28.82
C SER A 277 13.54 -3.27 27.89
N ASP A 278 14.13 -4.48 27.80
CA ASP A 278 15.26 -4.76 26.90
C ASP A 278 14.75 -4.96 25.48
N ARG A 279 13.65 -5.68 25.33
CA ARG A 279 12.96 -5.92 24.07
C ARG A 279 12.54 -4.63 23.39
N LEU A 280 11.87 -3.74 24.13
CA LEU A 280 11.41 -2.46 23.63
C LEU A 280 12.57 -1.53 23.32
N GLY A 281 13.52 -1.34 24.25
CA GLY A 281 14.65 -0.44 24.01
C GLY A 281 15.54 -0.89 22.85
N PHE A 282 15.72 -2.19 22.64
CA PHE A 282 16.47 -2.68 21.49
C PHE A 282 15.69 -2.59 20.18
N LEU A 283 14.35 -2.71 20.24
CA LEU A 283 13.48 -2.50 19.09
C LEU A 283 13.65 -1.09 18.50
N GLU A 284 13.81 -0.07 19.35
CA GLU A 284 14.08 1.30 18.90
C GLU A 284 15.37 1.38 18.06
N LEU A 285 16.43 0.71 18.50
CA LEU A 285 17.70 0.65 17.75
C LEU A 285 17.55 -0.11 16.43
N ILE A 286 16.88 -1.25 16.42
CA ILE A 286 16.60 -2.04 15.21
C ILE A 286 15.82 -1.19 14.20
N SER A 287 14.74 -0.56 14.65
CA SER A 287 13.87 0.26 13.82
C SER A 287 14.63 1.47 13.25
N LYS A 288 15.32 2.21 14.10
CA LYS A 288 16.15 3.33 13.66
C LYS A 288 17.15 2.93 12.59
N ARG A 289 17.85 1.80 12.80
CA ARG A 289 18.83 1.30 11.85
C ARG A 289 18.21 0.97 10.49
N TYR A 290 17.08 0.25 10.49
CA TYR A 290 16.35 -0.07 9.26
C TYR A 290 15.96 1.19 8.48
N PHE A 291 15.27 2.13 9.12
CA PHE A 291 14.80 3.33 8.44
C PHE A 291 15.95 4.23 8.00
N GLN A 292 17.02 4.35 8.80
CA GLN A 292 18.21 5.11 8.43
C GLN A 292 18.88 4.54 7.18
N VAL A 293 19.12 3.23 7.11
CA VAL A 293 19.75 2.58 5.95
C VAL A 293 18.90 2.79 4.69
N CYS A 294 17.60 2.57 4.78
CA CYS A 294 16.67 2.81 3.66
C CYS A 294 16.69 4.28 3.21
N TYR A 295 16.62 5.21 4.17
CA TYR A 295 16.65 6.64 3.91
C TYR A 295 17.95 7.07 3.23
N ASP A 296 19.10 6.69 3.79
CA ASP A 296 20.42 7.06 3.28
C ASP A 296 20.62 6.53 1.85
N ALA A 297 20.20 5.28 1.60
CA ALA A 297 20.28 4.67 0.28
C ALA A 297 19.38 5.41 -0.73
N ILE A 298 18.11 5.68 -0.39
CA ILE A 298 17.18 6.39 -1.29
C ILE A 298 17.67 7.81 -1.54
N ARG A 299 17.98 8.60 -0.51
CA ARG A 299 18.37 10.01 -0.65
C ARG A 299 19.69 10.22 -1.37
N LYS A 300 20.59 9.24 -1.34
CA LYS A 300 21.83 9.24 -2.15
C LYS A 300 21.54 9.22 -3.65
N HIS A 301 20.50 8.55 -4.09
CA HIS A 301 20.16 8.33 -5.50
C HIS A 301 18.98 9.19 -5.97
N ASP A 302 18.08 9.53 -5.05
CA ASP A 302 16.89 10.37 -5.29
C ASP A 302 16.62 11.30 -4.10
N PRO A 303 17.01 12.58 -4.21
CA PRO A 303 16.74 13.56 -3.16
C PRO A 303 15.33 14.14 -3.16
N ASN A 304 14.52 13.89 -4.20
CA ASN A 304 13.33 14.65 -4.53
C ASN A 304 12.03 14.02 -4.01
N HIS A 305 11.87 12.68 -4.13
CA HIS A 305 10.57 12.03 -3.93
C HIS A 305 10.33 11.62 -2.48
N LEU A 306 9.05 11.47 -2.12
CA LEU A 306 8.64 11.08 -0.78
C LEU A 306 9.13 9.67 -0.39
N ILE A 307 9.51 9.51 0.86
CA ILE A 307 9.71 8.20 1.50
C ILE A 307 8.46 7.91 2.33
N LEU A 308 7.65 6.97 1.83
CA LEU A 308 6.30 6.68 2.32
C LEU A 308 6.26 5.63 3.44
N GLY A 309 7.43 5.18 3.93
CA GLY A 309 7.55 4.20 5.00
C GLY A 309 7.42 2.73 4.55
N CYS A 310 7.26 1.83 5.52
CA CYS A 310 7.33 0.38 5.30
C CYS A 310 5.97 -0.34 5.35
N ARG A 311 4.86 0.40 5.24
CA ARG A 311 3.49 -0.16 5.21
C ARG A 311 3.24 -1.11 6.39
N PHE A 312 3.25 -0.55 7.60
CA PHE A 312 3.00 -1.35 8.82
C PHE A 312 1.68 -2.11 8.74
N ALA A 313 1.66 -3.39 9.12
CA ALA A 313 0.47 -4.23 9.06
C ALA A 313 -0.68 -3.76 9.99
N PHE A 314 -0.35 -3.01 11.03
CA PHE A 314 -1.21 -2.32 12.00
C PHE A 314 -0.34 -1.34 12.79
N ARG A 315 -0.90 -0.66 13.80
CA ARG A 315 -0.09 0.22 14.64
C ARG A 315 1.07 -0.56 15.28
N PRO A 316 2.33 -0.22 14.94
CA PRO A 316 3.49 -0.87 15.56
C PRO A 316 3.73 -0.33 16.97
N PRO A 317 4.61 -0.96 17.78
CA PRO A 317 5.08 -0.38 19.04
C PRO A 317 5.66 1.03 18.86
N ASP A 318 5.54 1.87 19.90
CA ASP A 318 6.03 3.26 19.86
C ASP A 318 7.54 3.32 19.58
N GLU A 319 8.30 2.32 20.03
CA GLU A 319 9.75 2.20 19.77
C GLU A 319 10.04 2.02 18.27
N ALA A 320 9.20 1.29 17.55
CA ALA A 320 9.33 1.18 16.10
C ALA A 320 8.97 2.50 15.40
N LEU A 321 7.96 3.22 15.90
CA LEU A 321 7.59 4.55 15.39
C LEU A 321 8.70 5.59 15.64
N LYS A 322 9.38 5.55 16.80
CA LYS A 322 10.54 6.42 17.05
C LYS A 322 11.63 6.25 15.99
N GLY A 323 11.88 5.00 15.58
CA GLY A 323 12.88 4.71 14.57
C GLY A 323 12.58 5.28 13.20
N CYS A 324 11.32 5.50 12.83
CA CYS A 324 10.97 6.08 11.52
C CYS A 324 11.00 7.62 11.49
N VAL A 325 10.92 8.29 12.64
CA VAL A 325 10.92 9.76 12.71
C VAL A 325 12.23 10.33 12.17
N GLY A 326 12.13 11.24 11.21
CA GLY A 326 13.27 11.85 10.52
C GLY A 326 13.82 11.03 9.34
N TYR A 327 13.27 9.84 9.07
CA TYR A 327 13.65 8.97 7.95
C TYR A 327 12.49 8.63 7.01
N THR A 328 11.27 9.04 7.34
CA THR A 328 10.10 8.94 6.46
C THR A 328 9.35 10.26 6.43
N ASP A 329 8.65 10.53 5.34
CA ASP A 329 7.82 11.74 5.17
C ASP A 329 6.36 11.46 5.57
N VAL A 330 5.93 10.20 5.53
CA VAL A 330 4.59 9.72 5.85
C VAL A 330 4.69 8.41 6.64
N VAL A 331 3.77 8.18 7.58
CA VAL A 331 3.62 6.86 8.21
C VAL A 331 2.54 6.09 7.48
N SER A 332 2.91 4.98 6.85
CA SER A 332 2.00 4.11 6.08
C SER A 332 1.55 2.89 6.87
N ILE A 333 0.24 2.63 6.86
CA ILE A 333 -0.43 1.56 7.63
C ILE A 333 -1.32 0.75 6.70
N ASN A 334 -1.26 -0.58 6.79
CA ASN A 334 -2.22 -1.50 6.20
C ASN A 334 -3.29 -1.85 7.24
N ASN A 335 -4.57 -1.79 6.86
CA ASN A 335 -5.65 -2.10 7.79
C ASN A 335 -6.83 -2.77 7.09
N TYR A 336 -7.15 -3.99 7.51
CA TYR A 336 -8.28 -4.77 7.00
C TYR A 336 -9.44 -4.88 8.01
N GLY A 337 -9.53 -3.93 8.93
CA GLY A 337 -10.68 -3.78 9.83
C GLY A 337 -11.93 -3.31 9.08
N TRP A 338 -13.10 -3.52 9.69
CA TRP A 338 -14.36 -3.01 9.15
C TRP A 338 -14.48 -1.48 9.23
N GLU A 339 -13.75 -0.90 10.17
CA GLU A 339 -13.66 0.54 10.40
C GLU A 339 -12.20 0.98 10.33
N PRO A 340 -11.91 2.22 9.92
CA PRO A 340 -10.56 2.73 9.99
C PRO A 340 -10.10 2.84 11.45
N PRO A 341 -8.83 2.56 11.76
CA PRO A 341 -8.30 2.55 13.12
C PRO A 341 -8.00 3.99 13.61
N LEU A 342 -9.00 4.86 13.68
CA LEU A 342 -8.83 6.31 13.89
C LEU A 342 -8.04 6.65 15.16
N GLU A 343 -8.26 5.92 16.26
CA GLU A 343 -7.53 6.14 17.51
C GLU A 343 -6.03 5.86 17.34
N ASP A 344 -5.69 4.77 16.66
CA ASP A 344 -4.30 4.42 16.36
C ASP A 344 -3.65 5.44 15.43
N LEU A 345 -4.35 5.85 14.36
CA LEU A 345 -3.84 6.84 13.42
C LEU A 345 -3.60 8.19 14.10
N ARG A 346 -4.52 8.60 14.98
CA ARG A 346 -4.37 9.82 15.80
C ARG A 346 -3.18 9.71 16.75
N ALA A 347 -3.01 8.55 17.40
CA ALA A 347 -1.88 8.32 18.29
C ALA A 347 -0.55 8.35 17.51
N ILE A 348 -0.49 7.75 16.32
CA ILE A 348 0.68 7.80 15.44
C ILE A 348 1.03 9.23 15.06
N ASN A 349 0.06 10.00 14.54
CA ASN A 349 0.30 11.39 14.16
C ASN A 349 0.78 12.25 15.34
N ARG A 350 0.14 12.13 16.51
CA ARG A 350 0.57 12.87 17.72
C ARG A 350 1.97 12.48 18.17
N PHE A 351 2.33 11.21 18.05
CA PHE A 351 3.62 10.70 18.49
C PHE A 351 4.75 11.07 17.53
N THR A 352 4.52 10.95 16.22
CA THR A 352 5.55 11.17 15.19
C THR A 352 5.58 12.58 14.65
N GLY A 353 4.47 13.35 14.74
CA GLY A 353 4.30 14.63 14.07
C GLY A 353 4.14 14.53 12.55
N LEU A 354 4.03 13.30 11.99
CA LEU A 354 3.94 13.04 10.55
C LEU A 354 2.49 12.80 10.12
N PRO A 355 2.14 13.09 8.86
CA PRO A 355 0.88 12.64 8.28
C PRO A 355 0.87 11.12 8.13
N VAL A 356 -0.33 10.56 8.04
CA VAL A 356 -0.54 9.11 7.92
C VAL A 356 -1.32 8.76 6.64
N MET A 357 -1.09 7.55 6.13
CA MET A 357 -1.75 7.02 4.96
C MET A 357 -2.18 5.57 5.22
N ILE A 358 -3.41 5.20 4.85
CA ILE A 358 -3.82 3.80 4.78
C ILE A 358 -3.41 3.25 3.42
N THR A 359 -2.42 2.37 3.40
CA THR A 359 -1.80 1.87 2.17
C THR A 359 -2.31 0.52 1.69
N GLU A 360 -3.09 -0.15 2.53
CA GLU A 360 -3.97 -1.25 2.13
C GLU A 360 -5.22 -1.27 2.97
N PHE A 361 -6.35 -1.41 2.30
CA PHE A 361 -7.63 -1.83 2.86
C PHE A 361 -8.47 -2.44 1.75
N SER A 362 -9.36 -3.33 2.11
CA SER A 362 -10.31 -3.92 1.16
C SER A 362 -11.49 -4.55 1.89
N PHE A 363 -12.56 -4.76 1.14
CA PHE A 363 -13.72 -5.52 1.57
C PHE A 363 -14.05 -6.57 0.51
N LYS A 364 -14.59 -7.71 0.92
CA LYS A 364 -15.00 -8.83 0.07
C LYS A 364 -16.43 -9.24 0.37
N ALA A 365 -17.14 -9.76 -0.62
CA ALA A 365 -18.54 -10.13 -0.50
C ALA A 365 -18.81 -11.57 -0.94
N ARG A 366 -19.74 -12.24 -0.25
CA ARG A 366 -20.07 -13.66 -0.47
C ARG A 366 -20.81 -13.92 -1.77
N ASP A 367 -21.58 -12.93 -2.25
CA ASP A 367 -22.32 -12.99 -3.51
C ASP A 367 -21.43 -12.78 -4.76
N SER A 368 -20.11 -12.61 -4.58
CA SER A 368 -19.15 -12.53 -5.68
C SER A 368 -18.99 -13.84 -6.48
N GLY A 369 -19.39 -14.98 -5.89
CA GLY A 369 -19.12 -16.30 -6.45
C GLY A 369 -17.72 -16.84 -6.18
N LEU A 370 -16.83 -16.03 -5.55
CA LEU A 370 -15.50 -16.47 -5.12
C LEU A 370 -15.56 -17.17 -3.75
N PRO A 371 -14.62 -18.09 -3.45
CA PRO A 371 -14.59 -18.80 -2.19
C PRO A 371 -14.45 -17.92 -0.95
N ASN A 372 -13.65 -16.84 -1.03
CA ASN A 372 -13.37 -15.91 0.06
C ASN A 372 -12.91 -16.60 1.37
N THR A 373 -12.22 -17.75 1.27
CA THR A 373 -11.80 -18.55 2.43
C THR A 373 -10.44 -18.18 2.98
N LYS A 374 -9.64 -17.47 2.18
CA LYS A 374 -8.31 -16.95 2.50
C LYS A 374 -8.26 -15.47 2.22
N GLY A 375 -7.26 -14.78 2.79
CA GLY A 375 -7.11 -13.33 2.69
C GLY A 375 -7.72 -12.59 3.87
N ALA A 376 -7.19 -11.40 4.12
CA ALA A 376 -7.57 -10.56 5.25
C ALA A 376 -9.05 -10.13 5.22
N GLY A 377 -9.57 -9.76 6.38
CA GLY A 377 -10.95 -9.30 6.54
C GLY A 377 -12.00 -10.41 6.46
N THR A 378 -13.19 -10.12 6.99
CA THR A 378 -14.34 -11.05 6.99
C THR A 378 -15.26 -10.73 5.81
N PRO A 379 -15.73 -11.75 5.03
CA PRO A 379 -16.64 -11.51 3.92
C PRO A 379 -17.99 -10.91 4.37
N LEU A 380 -18.40 -9.82 3.75
CA LEU A 380 -19.72 -9.23 3.85
C LEU A 380 -20.77 -10.07 3.11
N ALA A 381 -22.06 -9.75 3.24
CA ALA A 381 -23.10 -10.54 2.58
C ALA A 381 -23.18 -10.23 1.09
N THR A 382 -23.19 -8.95 0.71
CA THR A 382 -23.50 -8.48 -0.65
C THR A 382 -22.49 -7.45 -1.16
N GLN A 383 -22.53 -7.19 -2.48
CA GLN A 383 -21.79 -6.09 -3.11
C GLN A 383 -22.28 -4.71 -2.67
N GLU A 384 -23.55 -4.55 -2.30
CA GLU A 384 -24.09 -3.34 -1.66
C GLU A 384 -23.42 -3.08 -0.32
N ASP A 385 -23.34 -4.10 0.55
CA ASP A 385 -22.64 -4.00 1.85
C ASP A 385 -21.17 -3.63 1.65
N ARG A 386 -20.54 -4.18 0.62
CA ARG A 386 -19.15 -3.90 0.24
C ARG A 386 -18.97 -2.44 -0.16
N ALA A 387 -19.87 -1.91 -0.98
CA ALA A 387 -19.87 -0.53 -1.43
C ALA A 387 -20.16 0.45 -0.28
N GLU A 388 -21.16 0.16 0.56
CA GLU A 388 -21.46 0.95 1.75
C GLU A 388 -20.29 0.98 2.74
N ARG A 389 -19.63 -0.17 2.92
CA ARG A 389 -18.47 -0.26 3.81
C ARG A 389 -17.30 0.59 3.31
N PHE A 390 -17.05 0.59 1.99
CA PHE A 390 -16.05 1.48 1.39
C PHE A 390 -16.34 2.96 1.71
N GLU A 391 -17.57 3.41 1.46
CA GLU A 391 -17.97 4.80 1.73
C GLU A 391 -17.77 5.15 3.21
N ASN A 392 -18.32 4.36 4.11
CA ASN A 392 -18.25 4.59 5.55
C ASN A 392 -16.78 4.64 6.05
N TYR A 393 -15.94 3.74 5.54
CA TYR A 393 -14.53 3.69 5.89
C TYR A 393 -13.78 4.94 5.42
N VAL A 394 -13.92 5.27 4.14
CA VAL A 394 -13.15 6.37 3.53
C VAL A 394 -13.63 7.75 4.02
N VAL A 395 -14.95 7.96 4.19
CA VAL A 395 -15.46 9.23 4.71
C VAL A 395 -14.97 9.49 6.13
N LYS A 396 -14.99 8.46 7.01
CA LYS A 396 -14.43 8.59 8.36
C LYS A 396 -12.93 8.86 8.35
N LEU A 397 -12.20 8.18 7.47
CA LEU A 397 -10.77 8.37 7.35
C LEU A 397 -10.40 9.80 6.91
N LEU A 398 -11.11 10.32 5.91
CA LEU A 398 -10.90 11.66 5.38
C LEU A 398 -11.34 12.79 6.32
N SER A 399 -12.14 12.50 7.34
CA SER A 399 -12.47 13.50 8.38
C SER A 399 -11.32 13.78 9.35
N GLU A 400 -10.25 12.98 9.30
CA GLU A 400 -9.05 13.19 10.13
C GLU A 400 -8.03 14.08 9.41
N PRO A 401 -7.63 15.24 9.96
CA PRO A 401 -6.86 16.26 9.26
C PRO A 401 -5.40 15.89 8.98
N TYR A 402 -4.96 14.74 9.42
CA TYR A 402 -3.59 14.23 9.22
C TYR A 402 -3.53 13.05 8.25
N VAL A 403 -4.65 12.65 7.63
CA VAL A 403 -4.68 11.56 6.66
C VAL A 403 -4.48 12.10 5.25
N VAL A 404 -3.43 11.66 4.57
CA VAL A 404 -3.05 12.19 3.25
C VAL A 404 -3.31 11.21 2.10
N GLY A 405 -3.89 10.05 2.38
CA GLY A 405 -4.24 9.11 1.33
C GLY A 405 -4.76 7.76 1.82
N TYR A 406 -5.33 7.03 0.87
CA TYR A 406 -5.83 5.67 1.04
C TYR A 406 -5.69 4.87 -0.25
N HIS A 407 -5.18 3.63 -0.17
CA HIS A 407 -4.98 2.75 -1.31
C HIS A 407 -5.78 1.47 -1.16
N TRP A 408 -6.63 1.21 -2.15
CA TRP A 408 -7.44 -0.01 -2.23
C TRP A 408 -6.59 -1.22 -2.60
N PHE A 409 -6.78 -2.34 -1.94
CA PHE A 409 -6.18 -3.63 -2.29
C PHE A 409 -7.29 -4.58 -2.76
N GLN A 410 -7.36 -4.94 -4.03
CA GLN A 410 -6.45 -4.68 -5.16
C GLN A 410 -7.26 -4.37 -6.43
N TYR A 411 -6.62 -4.27 -7.60
CA TYR A 411 -7.29 -3.92 -8.84
C TYR A 411 -8.21 -5.03 -9.37
N SER A 412 -7.71 -6.25 -9.57
CA SER A 412 -8.51 -7.40 -10.04
C SER A 412 -8.77 -8.40 -8.91
N ASP A 413 -9.83 -9.18 -9.03
CA ASP A 413 -10.09 -10.29 -8.11
C ASP A 413 -8.98 -11.33 -8.12
N GLN A 414 -8.79 -12.01 -7.00
CA GLN A 414 -7.85 -13.10 -6.87
C GLN A 414 -8.39 -14.39 -7.51
N PRO A 415 -7.53 -15.31 -7.99
CA PRO A 415 -7.97 -16.59 -8.52
C PRO A 415 -8.78 -17.40 -7.49
N ALA A 416 -9.92 -17.98 -7.91
CA ALA A 416 -10.74 -18.83 -7.03
C ALA A 416 -9.95 -20.01 -6.44
N GLN A 417 -8.92 -20.49 -7.16
CA GLN A 417 -8.04 -21.58 -6.73
C GLN A 417 -6.92 -21.13 -5.79
N GLY A 418 -6.82 -19.83 -5.55
CA GLY A 418 -5.78 -19.22 -4.72
C GLY A 418 -4.54 -18.78 -5.49
N ARG A 419 -3.95 -17.68 -5.03
CA ARG A 419 -2.64 -17.18 -5.45
C ARG A 419 -1.51 -17.88 -4.65
N PHE A 420 -0.29 -17.40 -4.69
CA PHE A 420 0.91 -18.03 -4.07
C PHE A 420 0.78 -18.32 -2.56
N ASP A 421 0.06 -17.49 -1.81
CA ASP A 421 -0.21 -17.61 -0.37
C ASP A 421 -1.55 -18.29 -0.06
N GLY A 422 -2.28 -18.69 -1.11
CA GLY A 422 -3.58 -19.34 -1.04
C GLY A 422 -4.77 -18.39 -0.93
N GLU A 423 -4.57 -17.05 -0.97
CA GLU A 423 -5.69 -16.11 -0.99
C GLU A 423 -6.55 -16.24 -2.24
N ASN A 424 -7.88 -16.17 -2.07
CA ASN A 424 -8.89 -16.43 -3.10
C ASN A 424 -10.12 -15.50 -2.94
N SER A 425 -9.84 -14.24 -2.68
CA SER A 425 -10.82 -13.26 -2.24
C SER A 425 -11.30 -12.32 -3.34
N ASN A 426 -12.55 -11.85 -3.19
CA ASN A 426 -13.16 -10.78 -3.98
C ASN A 426 -12.63 -9.41 -3.53
N PHE A 427 -11.36 -9.12 -3.82
CA PHE A 427 -10.73 -7.84 -3.51
C PHE A 427 -10.73 -6.86 -4.69
N GLY A 428 -10.99 -7.35 -5.91
CA GLY A 428 -10.92 -6.55 -7.12
C GLY A 428 -11.92 -5.41 -7.20
N LEU A 429 -11.53 -4.34 -7.85
CA LEU A 429 -12.47 -3.36 -8.44
C LEU A 429 -13.10 -3.95 -9.70
N VAL A 430 -12.38 -4.85 -10.36
CA VAL A 430 -12.83 -5.65 -11.49
C VAL A 430 -12.70 -7.14 -11.15
N ASN A 431 -13.51 -7.95 -11.81
CA ASN A 431 -13.42 -9.41 -11.69
C ASN A 431 -12.30 -9.99 -12.60
N ILE A 432 -12.18 -11.32 -12.66
CA ILE A 432 -11.20 -12.03 -13.49
C ILE A 432 -11.41 -11.79 -14.99
N GLU A 433 -12.63 -11.50 -15.42
CA GLU A 433 -13.00 -11.15 -16.81
C GLU A 433 -12.72 -9.69 -17.15
N ASP A 434 -12.11 -8.92 -16.25
CA ASP A 434 -11.84 -7.50 -16.36
C ASP A 434 -13.13 -6.65 -16.50
N GLU A 435 -14.22 -7.13 -15.86
CA GLU A 435 -15.48 -6.40 -15.78
C GLU A 435 -15.63 -5.75 -14.39
N PRO A 436 -15.99 -4.45 -14.32
CA PRO A 436 -16.14 -3.73 -13.06
C PRO A 436 -17.24 -4.32 -12.16
N TRP A 437 -17.00 -4.36 -10.86
CA TRP A 437 -18.04 -4.53 -9.86
C TRP A 437 -18.88 -3.26 -9.77
N THR A 438 -19.88 -3.14 -10.64
CA THR A 438 -20.59 -1.88 -10.93
C THR A 438 -21.14 -1.18 -9.70
N ILE A 439 -21.70 -1.90 -8.74
CA ILE A 439 -22.23 -1.36 -7.48
C ILE A 439 -21.11 -0.72 -6.66
N LEU A 440 -20.00 -1.44 -6.50
CA LEU A 440 -18.83 -0.96 -5.78
C LEU A 440 -18.26 0.29 -6.45
N VAL A 441 -17.94 0.20 -7.75
CA VAL A 441 -17.23 1.28 -8.44
C VAL A 441 -18.07 2.55 -8.57
N ALA A 442 -19.39 2.45 -8.66
CA ALA A 442 -20.29 3.61 -8.64
C ALA A 442 -20.19 4.37 -7.29
N ARG A 443 -20.16 3.64 -6.18
CA ARG A 443 -19.99 4.22 -4.84
C ARG A 443 -18.60 4.79 -4.65
N VAL A 444 -17.57 4.04 -5.04
CA VAL A 444 -16.17 4.47 -5.05
C VAL A 444 -15.98 5.78 -5.79
N THR A 445 -16.53 5.89 -7.01
CA THR A 445 -16.48 7.13 -7.81
C THR A 445 -17.08 8.31 -7.06
N THR A 446 -18.25 8.12 -6.46
CA THR A 446 -18.93 9.19 -5.72
C THR A 446 -18.11 9.68 -4.52
N VAL A 447 -17.48 8.75 -3.79
CA VAL A 447 -16.64 9.07 -2.62
C VAL A 447 -15.33 9.75 -3.06
N ASN A 448 -14.66 9.20 -4.07
CA ASN A 448 -13.39 9.71 -4.56
C ASN A 448 -13.48 11.14 -5.11
N LEU A 449 -14.59 11.48 -5.79
CA LEU A 449 -14.84 12.83 -6.31
C LEU A 449 -15.13 13.88 -5.21
N LYS A 450 -15.41 13.45 -3.98
CA LYS A 450 -15.65 14.31 -2.82
C LYS A 450 -14.49 14.30 -1.81
N ALA A 451 -13.45 13.52 -2.06
CA ALA A 451 -12.42 13.23 -1.07
C ALA A 451 -11.76 14.50 -0.52
N GLU A 452 -11.29 15.38 -1.40
CA GLU A 452 -10.61 16.61 -1.01
C GLU A 452 -11.54 17.60 -0.32
N PHE A 453 -12.81 17.64 -0.73
CA PHE A 453 -13.83 18.46 -0.06
C PHE A 453 -14.09 17.95 1.36
N THR A 454 -14.25 16.64 1.53
CA THR A 454 -14.45 16.01 2.84
C THR A 454 -13.24 16.26 3.76
N HIS A 455 -12.02 16.19 3.21
CA HIS A 455 -10.79 16.39 3.97
C HIS A 455 -10.55 17.85 4.35
N SER A 456 -10.94 18.81 3.50
CA SER A 456 -10.79 20.24 3.79
C SER A 456 -11.76 20.78 4.87
N GLU A 457 -12.81 20.02 5.19
CA GLU A 457 -13.80 20.34 6.23
C GLU A 457 -13.83 19.27 7.33
N PRO A 458 -12.73 19.03 8.07
CA PRO A 458 -12.70 18.01 9.10
C PRO A 458 -13.76 18.30 10.16
N THR A 459 -14.52 17.28 10.54
CA THR A 459 -15.52 17.41 11.61
C THR A 459 -14.82 17.70 12.92
N SER A 460 -15.14 18.87 13.48
CA SER A 460 -14.63 19.36 14.79
C SER A 460 -15.00 18.46 15.97
#